data_e3d8a868a3517d5dd6dc78b22cd9cdb2
#
_entry.id   e3d8a868a3517d5dd6dc78b22cd9cdb2
#
_cell.length_a   1.000
_cell.length_b   1.000
_cell.length_c   1.000
_cell.angle_alpha   90.00
_cell.angle_beta   90.00
_cell.angle_gamma   90.00
#
_symmetry.space_group_name_H-M   'P 1'
#
loop_
_entity.id
_entity.type
_entity.pdbx_description
1 polymer ?
#
loop_
_entity_poly.entity_id
_entity_poly.type
_entity_poly.pdbx_seq_one_letter_code
_entity_poly.pdbx_strand_id
1 'polypeptide(L)'
;MKKTVFDPEKAVGESLIGFDRQQLCEFIIKLCERVKSDVGAGADHGGIYPENISIDDDGNVAIGGASRADWAGQELEFLPPELYWNHRPTSASDVYAIGMLLYYAVSGGKLPFDGECRDAQLRRMGGDDFAIPAAAGRRLGAIIKKATRFKAAERYQSMDELRVMAESCLKNLYLNGEPSAETIFNKNDDELSDIERMMVG
;
A
#
# COMPACT_ATOMS: atom_id res chain seq x y z
N MET A 1 -23.57 -11.36 5.00
CA MET A 1 -22.93 -10.07 5.35
C MET A 1 -23.43 -9.00 4.38
N LYS A 2 -23.85 -7.83 4.86
CA LYS A 2 -24.15 -6.71 3.97
C LYS A 2 -22.83 -6.24 3.34
N LYS A 3 -22.80 -6.09 2.02
CA LYS A 3 -21.61 -5.56 1.31
C LYS A 3 -21.54 -4.06 1.63
N THR A 4 -20.47 -3.60 2.26
CA THR A 4 -20.21 -2.17 2.48
C THR A 4 -20.08 -1.47 1.13
N VAL A 5 -20.82 -0.38 0.95
CA VAL A 5 -20.81 0.42 -0.27
C VAL A 5 -19.88 1.62 -0.06
N PHE A 6 -19.14 2.01 -1.10
CA PHE A 6 -18.31 3.19 -1.08
C PHE A 6 -19.15 4.45 -0.77
N ASP A 7 -18.66 5.25 0.17
CA ASP A 7 -19.26 6.50 0.59
C ASP A 7 -18.21 7.63 0.42
N PRO A 8 -18.40 8.56 -0.52
CA PRO A 8 -17.43 9.64 -0.76
C PRO A 8 -17.22 10.56 0.46
N GLU A 9 -18.25 10.72 1.30
CA GLU A 9 -18.15 11.56 2.52
C GLU A 9 -17.26 10.91 3.59
N LYS A 10 -17.04 9.60 3.49
CA LYS A 10 -16.19 8.81 4.37
C LYS A 10 -14.90 8.35 3.68
N ALA A 11 -14.50 9.03 2.61
CA ALA A 11 -13.23 8.72 1.95
C ALA A 11 -12.05 8.87 2.91
N VAL A 12 -11.09 7.94 2.80
CA VAL A 12 -9.98 7.85 3.78
C VAL A 12 -8.99 9.02 3.68
N GLY A 13 -8.87 9.70 2.56
CA GLY A 13 -8.13 10.93 2.34
C GLY A 13 -7.16 11.34 3.46
N GLU A 14 -7.46 12.44 4.13
CA GLU A 14 -6.63 12.95 5.23
C GLU A 14 -6.64 12.04 6.47
N SER A 15 -7.68 11.25 6.71
CA SER A 15 -7.75 10.39 7.90
C SER A 15 -6.66 9.31 7.90
N LEU A 16 -6.23 8.87 6.72
CA LEU A 16 -5.16 7.88 6.58
C LEU A 16 -3.82 8.38 7.14
N ILE A 17 -3.57 9.71 7.08
CA ILE A 17 -2.37 10.36 7.62
C ILE A 17 -2.31 10.24 9.14
N GLY A 18 -3.46 10.17 9.81
CA GLY A 18 -3.55 10.04 11.26
C GLY A 18 -3.40 8.62 11.79
N PHE A 19 -3.35 7.61 10.92
CA PHE A 19 -3.26 6.22 11.34
C PHE A 19 -1.87 5.89 11.88
N ASP A 20 -1.84 5.23 13.03
CA ASP A 20 -0.62 4.60 13.53
C ASP A 20 -0.27 3.32 12.72
N ARG A 21 0.89 2.73 13.01
CA ARG A 21 1.35 1.54 12.30
C ARG A 21 0.44 0.32 12.46
N GLN A 22 -0.20 0.18 13.61
CA GLN A 22 -1.17 -0.88 13.87
C GLN A 22 -2.40 -0.69 12.99
N GLN A 23 -3.00 0.50 13.02
CA GLN A 23 -4.16 0.86 12.20
C GLN A 23 -3.87 0.71 10.70
N LEU A 24 -2.66 1.08 10.25
CA LEU A 24 -2.25 0.87 8.87
C LEU A 24 -2.17 -0.62 8.50
N CYS A 25 -1.64 -1.48 9.37
CA CYS A 25 -1.63 -2.92 9.12
C CYS A 25 -3.05 -3.50 9.05
N GLU A 26 -3.92 -3.12 9.98
CA GLU A 26 -5.33 -3.54 9.99
C GLU A 26 -6.07 -3.06 8.73
N PHE A 27 -5.82 -1.82 8.32
CA PHE A 27 -6.37 -1.26 7.08
C PHE A 27 -5.94 -2.05 5.85
N ILE A 28 -4.63 -2.36 5.70
CA ILE A 28 -4.13 -3.15 4.57
C ILE A 28 -4.81 -4.52 4.50
N ILE A 29 -4.92 -5.22 5.64
CA ILE A 29 -5.55 -6.53 5.71
C ILE A 29 -6.97 -6.47 5.14
N LYS A 30 -7.78 -5.53 5.63
CA LYS A 30 -9.16 -5.32 5.17
C LYS A 30 -9.23 -4.89 3.71
N LEU A 31 -8.30 -4.02 3.28
CA LEU A 31 -8.24 -3.56 1.89
C LEU A 31 -7.89 -4.71 0.93
N CYS A 32 -6.94 -5.58 1.28
CA CYS A 32 -6.62 -6.76 0.49
C CYS A 32 -7.81 -7.72 0.37
N GLU A 33 -8.54 -7.96 1.47
CA GLU A 33 -9.75 -8.79 1.47
C GLU A 33 -10.85 -8.17 0.60
N ARG A 34 -10.99 -6.85 0.66
CA ARG A 34 -11.97 -6.14 -0.16
C ARG A 34 -11.64 -6.24 -1.65
N VAL A 35 -10.39 -5.96 -2.07
CA VAL A 35 -9.94 -6.10 -3.46
C VAL A 35 -10.22 -7.50 -3.97
N LYS A 36 -9.85 -8.54 -3.21
CA LYS A 36 -10.15 -9.94 -3.58
C LYS A 36 -11.64 -10.22 -3.77
N SER A 37 -12.46 -9.66 -2.89
CA SER A 37 -13.92 -9.85 -2.96
C SER A 37 -14.53 -9.19 -4.19
N ASP A 38 -13.98 -8.06 -4.62
CA ASP A 38 -14.54 -7.28 -5.73
C ASP A 38 -14.12 -7.81 -7.10
N VAL A 39 -12.88 -8.28 -7.26
CA VAL A 39 -12.35 -8.67 -8.59
C VAL A 39 -12.06 -10.16 -8.75
N GLY A 40 -12.06 -10.91 -7.66
CA GLY A 40 -11.64 -12.32 -7.68
C GLY A 40 -10.12 -12.50 -7.75
N ALA A 41 -9.68 -13.78 -7.79
CA ALA A 41 -8.25 -14.09 -7.80
C ALA A 41 -7.59 -13.74 -9.15
N GLY A 42 -6.51 -12.97 -9.10
CA GLY A 42 -5.65 -12.70 -10.26
C GLY A 42 -6.06 -11.55 -11.18
N ALA A 43 -7.21 -10.92 -10.93
CA ALA A 43 -7.58 -9.67 -11.58
C ALA A 43 -7.08 -8.46 -10.78
N ASP A 44 -7.05 -7.30 -11.40
CA ASP A 44 -6.78 -6.02 -10.75
C ASP A 44 -8.07 -5.22 -10.55
N HIS A 45 -8.11 -4.40 -9.50
CA HIS A 45 -9.21 -3.48 -9.23
C HIS A 45 -9.02 -2.15 -9.97
N GLY A 46 -7.81 -1.58 -9.91
CA GLY A 46 -7.43 -0.36 -10.62
C GLY A 46 -7.99 0.94 -10.02
N GLY A 47 -8.65 0.90 -8.87
CA GLY A 47 -9.24 2.08 -8.21
C GLY A 47 -8.66 2.35 -6.83
N ILE A 48 -7.38 2.09 -6.62
CA ILE A 48 -6.74 2.17 -5.30
C ILE A 48 -6.06 3.52 -5.13
N TYR A 49 -6.78 4.50 -4.57
CA TYR A 49 -6.28 5.82 -4.20
C TYR A 49 -7.16 6.41 -3.08
N PRO A 50 -6.68 7.39 -2.29
CA PRO A 50 -7.33 7.79 -1.03
C PRO A 50 -8.79 8.20 -1.18
N GLU A 51 -9.13 8.96 -2.21
CA GLU A 51 -10.47 9.52 -2.44
C GLU A 51 -11.48 8.46 -2.92
N ASN A 52 -11.01 7.30 -3.36
CA ASN A 52 -11.84 6.19 -3.84
C ASN A 52 -11.99 5.05 -2.82
N ILE A 53 -11.48 5.22 -1.62
CA ILE A 53 -11.59 4.24 -0.54
C ILE A 53 -12.31 4.90 0.62
N SER A 54 -13.30 4.22 1.19
CA SER A 54 -14.00 4.68 2.40
C SER A 54 -13.94 3.64 3.51
N ILE A 55 -14.03 4.09 4.75
CA ILE A 55 -14.15 3.25 5.94
C ILE A 55 -15.44 3.63 6.65
N ASP A 56 -16.31 2.66 6.88
CA ASP A 56 -17.55 2.87 7.64
C ASP A 56 -17.29 2.90 9.17
N ASP A 57 -18.35 3.21 9.93
CA ASP A 57 -18.26 3.36 11.39
C ASP A 57 -17.90 2.03 12.10
N ASP A 58 -18.12 0.89 11.44
CA ASP A 58 -17.73 -0.45 11.89
C ASP A 58 -16.30 -0.81 11.46
N GLY A 59 -15.60 0.09 10.77
CA GLY A 59 -14.25 -0.09 10.26
C GLY A 59 -14.16 -1.02 9.05
N ASN A 60 -15.24 -1.23 8.29
CA ASN A 60 -15.18 -2.00 7.06
C ASN A 60 -14.75 -1.10 5.89
N VAL A 61 -13.94 -1.67 5.01
CA VAL A 61 -13.41 -0.96 3.84
C VAL A 61 -14.32 -1.15 2.63
N ALA A 62 -14.62 -0.07 1.94
CA ALA A 62 -15.26 -0.08 0.63
C ALA A 62 -14.38 0.67 -0.39
N ILE A 63 -14.44 0.24 -1.65
CA ILE A 63 -13.73 0.86 -2.75
C ILE A 63 -14.76 1.26 -3.79
N GLY A 64 -14.64 2.46 -4.32
CA GLY A 64 -15.46 2.96 -5.41
C GLY A 64 -15.15 2.25 -6.72
N GLY A 65 -15.99 2.47 -7.74
CA GLY A 65 -15.80 1.87 -9.05
C GLY A 65 -14.50 2.36 -9.70
N ALA A 66 -13.77 1.46 -10.33
CA ALA A 66 -12.63 1.82 -11.16
C ALA A 66 -13.12 2.16 -12.58
N SER A 67 -13.14 3.44 -12.93
CA SER A 67 -13.30 3.84 -14.34
C SER A 67 -11.94 4.23 -14.88
N ARG A 68 -11.34 3.36 -15.67
CA ARG A 68 -10.04 3.64 -16.32
C ARG A 68 -10.15 4.65 -17.47
N ALA A 69 -11.36 4.92 -17.95
CA ALA A 69 -11.57 5.80 -19.09
C ALA A 69 -11.31 7.28 -18.75
N ASP A 70 -11.41 7.65 -17.46
CA ASP A 70 -11.41 9.04 -17.03
C ASP A 70 -10.28 9.38 -16.05
N TRP A 71 -9.20 8.59 -16.04
CA TRP A 71 -8.04 8.85 -15.16
C TRP A 71 -7.37 10.18 -15.51
N ALA A 72 -7.80 11.23 -14.85
CA ALA A 72 -7.27 12.58 -14.99
C ALA A 72 -7.29 13.26 -13.61
N GLY A 73 -6.19 13.24 -12.88
CA GLY A 73 -6.13 13.92 -11.58
C GLY A 73 -5.28 13.18 -10.56
N GLN A 74 -5.73 13.15 -9.30
CA GLN A 74 -4.99 12.56 -8.19
C GLN A 74 -4.76 11.04 -8.33
N GLU A 75 -5.66 10.34 -9.03
CA GLU A 75 -5.49 8.91 -9.33
C GLU A 75 -4.18 8.60 -10.03
N LEU A 76 -3.69 9.51 -10.88
CA LEU A 76 -2.42 9.36 -11.58
C LEU A 76 -1.21 9.33 -10.65
N GLU A 77 -1.33 9.91 -9.47
CA GLU A 77 -0.27 9.94 -8.46
C GLU A 77 -0.03 8.56 -7.83
N PHE A 78 -1.06 7.72 -7.81
CA PHE A 78 -1.00 6.34 -7.30
C PHE A 78 -0.84 5.30 -8.40
N LEU A 79 -0.79 5.75 -9.67
CA LEU A 79 -0.68 4.88 -10.84
C LEU A 79 0.62 4.10 -10.84
N PRO A 80 0.58 2.77 -11.00
CA PRO A 80 1.80 1.98 -11.12
C PRO A 80 2.53 2.23 -12.46
N PRO A 81 3.87 2.11 -12.50
CA PRO A 81 4.67 2.42 -13.69
C PRO A 81 4.22 1.71 -14.96
N GLU A 82 3.84 0.45 -14.86
CA GLU A 82 3.39 -0.34 -16.01
C GLU A 82 2.13 0.24 -16.66
N LEU A 83 1.21 0.80 -15.87
CA LEU A 83 0.00 1.40 -16.42
C LEU A 83 0.27 2.75 -17.06
N TYR A 84 1.20 3.53 -16.52
CA TYR A 84 1.66 4.77 -17.14
C TYR A 84 2.22 4.53 -18.55
N TRP A 85 2.92 3.41 -18.74
CA TRP A 85 3.50 3.01 -20.03
C TRP A 85 2.57 2.13 -20.88
N ASN A 86 1.26 2.14 -20.61
CA ASN A 86 0.23 1.40 -21.36
C ASN A 86 0.39 -0.13 -21.36
N HIS A 87 0.99 -0.70 -20.33
CA HIS A 87 1.01 -2.14 -20.10
C HIS A 87 -0.31 -2.63 -19.48
N ARG A 88 -0.56 -3.93 -19.57
CA ARG A 88 -1.73 -4.51 -18.93
C ARG A 88 -1.57 -4.54 -17.42
N PRO A 89 -2.62 -4.15 -16.66
CA PRO A 89 -2.62 -4.27 -15.21
C PRO A 89 -2.66 -5.73 -14.76
N THR A 90 -2.17 -5.94 -13.57
CA THR A 90 -2.17 -7.23 -12.88
C THR A 90 -2.47 -6.99 -11.40
N SER A 91 -2.65 -8.05 -10.62
CA SER A 91 -2.77 -7.93 -9.15
C SER A 91 -1.57 -7.18 -8.52
N ALA A 92 -0.37 -7.28 -9.11
CA ALA A 92 0.80 -6.52 -8.66
C ALA A 92 0.70 -5.01 -8.94
N SER A 93 -0.22 -4.57 -9.81
CA SER A 93 -0.53 -3.15 -10.03
C SER A 93 -1.28 -2.56 -8.83
N ASP A 94 -2.28 -3.27 -8.32
CA ASP A 94 -2.99 -2.87 -7.09
C ASP A 94 -2.06 -2.92 -5.87
N VAL A 95 -1.14 -3.90 -5.81
CA VAL A 95 -0.11 -3.97 -4.76
C VAL A 95 0.74 -2.69 -4.75
N TYR A 96 1.16 -2.19 -5.91
CA TYR A 96 1.89 -0.92 -6.00
C TYR A 96 1.05 0.25 -5.46
N ALA A 97 -0.19 0.37 -5.88
CA ALA A 97 -1.08 1.43 -5.43
C ALA A 97 -1.30 1.39 -3.91
N ILE A 98 -1.48 0.19 -3.31
CA ILE A 98 -1.54 0.02 -1.85
C ILE A 98 -0.21 0.44 -1.20
N GLY A 99 0.92 0.10 -1.78
CA GLY A 99 2.23 0.54 -1.31
C GLY A 99 2.38 2.06 -1.30
N MET A 100 1.87 2.74 -2.33
CA MET A 100 1.85 4.20 -2.42
C MET A 100 0.88 4.84 -1.40
N LEU A 101 -0.28 4.22 -1.13
CA LEU A 101 -1.18 4.65 -0.04
C LEU A 101 -0.49 4.61 1.31
N LEU A 102 0.24 3.53 1.59
CA LEU A 102 1.00 3.41 2.83
C LEU A 102 2.12 4.43 2.92
N TYR A 103 2.84 4.65 1.81
CA TYR A 103 3.85 5.69 1.76
C TYR A 103 3.23 7.05 2.07
N TYR A 104 2.13 7.40 1.42
CA TYR A 104 1.36 8.63 1.64
C TYR A 104 0.98 8.81 3.12
N ALA A 105 0.44 7.77 3.75
CA ALA A 105 0.06 7.80 5.16
C ALA A 105 1.25 8.09 6.09
N VAL A 106 2.36 7.35 5.94
CA VAL A 106 3.54 7.48 6.83
C VAL A 106 4.40 8.71 6.53
N SER A 107 4.21 9.36 5.38
CA SER A 107 4.93 10.58 4.98
C SER A 107 4.18 11.88 5.33
N GLY A 108 3.00 11.76 5.98
CA GLY A 108 2.17 12.93 6.31
C GLY A 108 1.50 13.54 5.08
N GLY A 109 0.99 12.68 4.18
CA GLY A 109 0.24 13.12 3.00
C GLY A 109 1.11 13.48 1.79
N LYS A 110 2.38 13.06 1.78
CA LYS A 110 3.29 13.30 0.65
C LYS A 110 3.60 12.03 -0.11
N LEU A 111 3.85 12.15 -1.39
CA LEU A 111 4.35 11.08 -2.24
C LEU A 111 5.87 11.22 -2.47
N PRO A 112 6.56 10.18 -2.94
CA PRO A 112 8.00 10.26 -3.23
C PRO A 112 8.34 11.43 -4.17
N PHE A 113 9.44 12.12 -3.89
CA PHE A 113 9.98 13.26 -4.65
C PHE A 113 9.14 14.55 -4.54
N ASP A 114 8.47 14.77 -3.38
CA ASP A 114 7.57 15.92 -3.13
C ASP A 114 6.33 16.01 -4.06
N GLY A 115 5.90 14.90 -4.49
CA GLY A 115 4.66 14.29 -4.90
C GLY A 115 3.80 14.90 -5.99
N GLU A 116 3.53 16.17 -6.02
CA GLU A 116 2.46 16.72 -6.85
C GLU A 116 2.94 17.29 -8.20
N CYS A 117 4.23 17.33 -8.45
CA CYS A 117 4.73 17.85 -9.71
C CYS A 117 4.98 16.73 -10.73
N ARG A 118 4.84 17.11 -12.01
CA ARG A 118 5.10 16.21 -13.14
C ARG A 118 6.48 15.56 -13.09
N ASP A 119 7.46 16.24 -12.56
CA ASP A 119 8.83 15.69 -12.43
C ASP A 119 8.91 14.57 -11.41
N ALA A 120 8.21 14.68 -10.27
CA ALA A 120 8.13 13.64 -9.27
C ALA A 120 7.46 12.38 -9.82
N GLN A 121 6.37 12.55 -10.59
CA GLN A 121 5.71 11.45 -11.28
C GLN A 121 6.63 10.79 -12.31
N LEU A 122 7.31 11.57 -13.14
CA LEU A 122 8.24 11.04 -14.15
C LEU A 122 9.39 10.27 -13.50
N ARG A 123 9.91 10.72 -12.37
CA ARG A 123 10.95 10.01 -11.61
C ARG A 123 10.45 8.65 -11.11
N ARG A 124 9.24 8.59 -10.54
CA ARG A 124 8.62 7.32 -10.13
C ARG A 124 8.40 6.40 -11.33
N MET A 125 7.90 6.93 -12.44
CA MET A 125 7.64 6.20 -13.68
C MET A 125 8.93 5.81 -14.43
N GLY A 126 10.05 6.46 -14.12
CA GLY A 126 11.41 6.13 -14.61
C GLY A 126 12.12 5.09 -13.75
N GLY A 127 11.59 4.78 -12.58
CA GLY A 127 12.17 3.79 -11.67
C GLY A 127 13.24 4.34 -10.74
N ASP A 128 13.25 5.66 -10.49
CA ASP A 128 14.15 6.26 -9.50
C ASP A 128 13.83 5.70 -8.11
N ASP A 129 14.86 5.30 -7.39
CA ASP A 129 14.74 4.86 -6.00
C ASP A 129 14.37 6.03 -5.07
N PHE A 130 13.54 5.74 -4.08
CA PHE A 130 13.16 6.70 -3.05
C PHE A 130 13.26 6.10 -1.65
N ALA A 131 13.57 6.97 -0.69
CA ALA A 131 13.66 6.58 0.70
C ALA A 131 12.26 6.33 1.30
N ILE A 132 12.15 5.30 2.14
CA ILE A 132 10.93 5.06 2.91
C ILE A 132 10.98 5.93 4.17
N PRO A 133 9.90 6.67 4.51
CA PRO A 133 9.86 7.50 5.71
C PRO A 133 10.13 6.69 6.99
N ALA A 134 10.93 7.24 7.90
CA ALA A 134 11.27 6.59 9.16
C ALA A 134 10.03 6.24 10.02
N ALA A 135 8.94 7.01 9.89
CA ALA A 135 7.67 6.75 10.56
C ALA A 135 7.07 5.38 10.24
N ALA A 136 7.40 4.79 9.08
CA ALA A 136 6.97 3.43 8.73
C ALA A 136 7.56 2.38 9.69
N GLY A 137 8.70 2.65 10.31
CA GLY A 137 9.45 1.65 11.03
C GLY A 137 9.98 0.53 10.10
N ARG A 138 10.68 -0.45 10.67
CA ARG A 138 11.40 -1.44 9.87
C ARG A 138 10.46 -2.34 9.06
N ARG A 139 9.44 -2.93 9.69
CA ARG A 139 8.60 -3.96 9.06
C ARG A 139 7.60 -3.38 8.06
N LEU A 140 6.85 -2.37 8.46
CA LEU A 140 5.94 -1.68 7.53
C LEU A 140 6.72 -1.01 6.40
N GLY A 141 7.90 -0.46 6.70
CA GLY A 141 8.81 0.10 5.70
C GLY A 141 9.28 -0.92 4.67
N ALA A 142 9.56 -2.17 5.09
CA ALA A 142 9.90 -3.24 4.17
C ALA A 142 8.71 -3.64 3.28
N ILE A 143 7.50 -3.65 3.83
CA ILE A 143 6.27 -3.88 3.06
C ILE A 143 6.12 -2.81 1.98
N ILE A 144 6.22 -1.52 2.36
CA ILE A 144 6.13 -0.40 1.42
C ILE A 144 7.19 -0.53 0.33
N LYS A 145 8.45 -0.74 0.72
CA LYS A 145 9.58 -0.86 -0.22
C LYS A 145 9.39 -1.96 -1.26
N LYS A 146 8.90 -3.15 -0.83
CA LYS A 146 8.64 -4.27 -1.75
C LYS A 146 7.40 -4.01 -2.62
N ALA A 147 6.32 -3.50 -2.04
CA ALA A 147 5.10 -3.20 -2.78
C ALA A 147 5.32 -2.16 -3.89
N THR A 148 6.19 -1.16 -3.65
CA THR A 148 6.46 -0.06 -4.58
C THR A 148 7.65 -0.29 -5.52
N ARG A 149 8.15 -1.53 -5.65
CA ARG A 149 9.19 -1.85 -6.63
C ARG A 149 8.76 -1.45 -8.03
N PHE A 150 9.70 -0.88 -8.81
CA PHE A 150 9.44 -0.45 -10.18
C PHE A 150 8.95 -1.61 -11.05
N LYS A 151 9.66 -2.74 -11.03
CA LYS A 151 9.25 -3.93 -11.77
C LYS A 151 8.14 -4.68 -11.04
N ALA A 152 7.01 -4.87 -11.70
CA ALA A 152 5.87 -5.59 -11.13
C ALA A 152 6.23 -7.00 -10.62
N ALA A 153 7.13 -7.70 -11.30
CA ALA A 153 7.59 -9.04 -10.90
C ALA A 153 8.40 -9.08 -9.58
N GLU A 154 8.89 -7.93 -9.10
CA GLU A 154 9.65 -7.81 -7.85
C GLU A 154 8.76 -7.47 -6.65
N ARG A 155 7.44 -7.22 -6.88
CA ARG A 155 6.44 -6.92 -5.86
C ARG A 155 5.84 -8.19 -5.27
N TYR A 156 4.92 -8.03 -4.34
CA TYR A 156 3.99 -9.10 -3.98
C TYR A 156 3.11 -9.43 -5.19
N GLN A 157 2.91 -10.71 -5.48
CA GLN A 157 2.22 -11.13 -6.69
C GLN A 157 0.71 -11.32 -6.49
N SER A 158 0.25 -11.26 -5.25
CA SER A 158 -1.17 -11.37 -4.92
C SER A 158 -1.53 -10.55 -3.69
N MET A 159 -2.84 -10.28 -3.53
CA MET A 159 -3.37 -9.68 -2.31
C MET A 159 -3.15 -10.57 -1.09
N ASP A 160 -3.12 -11.90 -1.25
CA ASP A 160 -2.84 -12.82 -0.15
C ASP A 160 -1.41 -12.69 0.35
N GLU A 161 -0.42 -12.59 -0.53
CA GLU A 161 0.97 -12.36 -0.12
C GLU A 161 1.11 -11.07 0.67
N LEU A 162 0.54 -9.97 0.16
CA LEU A 162 0.58 -8.68 0.85
C LEU A 162 -0.14 -8.74 2.20
N ARG A 163 -1.32 -9.37 2.26
CA ARG A 163 -2.09 -9.55 3.48
C ARG A 163 -1.32 -10.30 4.56
N VAL A 164 -0.70 -11.43 4.21
CA VAL A 164 0.10 -12.23 5.14
C VAL A 164 1.26 -11.41 5.73
N MET A 165 1.90 -10.57 4.92
CA MET A 165 2.97 -9.68 5.41
C MET A 165 2.44 -8.61 6.37
N ALA A 166 1.26 -8.04 6.08
CA ALA A 166 0.59 -7.10 6.98
C ALA A 166 0.19 -7.75 8.30
N GLU A 167 -0.35 -8.98 8.28
CA GLU A 167 -0.67 -9.77 9.48
C GLU A 167 0.57 -10.07 10.32
N SER A 168 1.68 -10.44 9.68
CA SER A 168 2.96 -10.66 10.36
C SER A 168 3.48 -9.37 11.00
N CYS A 169 3.37 -8.24 10.31
CA CYS A 169 3.73 -6.93 10.86
C CYS A 169 2.88 -6.60 12.08
N LEU A 170 1.56 -6.72 11.98
CA LEU A 170 0.59 -6.47 13.04
C LEU A 170 0.87 -7.34 14.27
N LYS A 171 1.06 -8.64 14.08
CA LYS A 171 1.41 -9.57 15.16
C LYS A 171 2.67 -9.15 15.90
N ASN A 172 3.66 -8.67 15.18
CA ASN A 172 4.91 -8.20 15.77
C ASN A 172 4.73 -6.92 16.60
N LEU A 173 3.89 -5.99 16.16
CA LEU A 173 3.55 -4.78 16.91
C LEU A 173 2.87 -5.13 18.23
N TYR A 174 1.97 -6.12 18.25
CA TYR A 174 1.33 -6.60 19.48
C TYR A 174 2.30 -7.30 20.45
N LEU A 175 3.24 -8.10 19.94
CA LEU A 175 4.11 -8.91 20.79
C LEU A 175 5.29 -8.13 21.40
N ASN A 176 5.82 -7.14 20.69
CA ASN A 176 7.07 -6.47 21.06
C ASN A 176 6.88 -5.02 21.52
N GLY A 177 5.65 -4.50 21.55
CA GLY A 177 5.43 -3.07 21.67
C GLY A 177 6.05 -2.31 20.47
N GLU A 178 5.84 -1.01 20.37
CA GLU A 178 6.57 -0.21 19.38
C GLU A 178 8.02 -0.01 19.85
N PRO A 179 9.05 -0.52 19.15
CA PRO A 179 10.41 -0.09 19.45
C PRO A 179 10.51 1.40 19.15
N SER A 180 11.01 2.19 20.12
CA SER A 180 11.30 3.60 19.89
C SER A 180 12.22 3.76 18.68
N ALA A 181 12.13 4.89 17.98
CA ALA A 181 12.91 5.16 16.76
C ALA A 181 14.43 4.94 16.95
N GLU A 182 14.94 5.06 18.16
CA GLU A 182 16.36 4.86 18.51
C GLU A 182 16.81 3.39 18.50
N THR A 183 15.91 2.43 18.71
CA THR A 183 16.26 0.99 18.72
C THR A 183 16.40 0.41 17.31
N ILE A 184 15.95 1.13 16.30
CA ILE A 184 15.84 0.66 14.91
C ILE A 184 17.21 0.62 14.21
N PHE A 185 18.18 1.43 14.62
CA PHE A 185 19.46 1.56 13.92
C PHE A 185 20.53 0.52 14.29
N ASN A 186 20.27 -0.36 15.27
CA ASN A 186 21.31 -1.25 15.84
C ASN A 186 21.08 -2.77 15.69
N LYS A 187 20.11 -3.23 14.91
CA LYS A 187 19.96 -4.67 14.62
C LYS A 187 20.06 -4.94 13.12
N ASN A 188 21.04 -5.79 12.79
CA ASN A 188 21.44 -6.19 11.45
C ASN A 188 20.28 -6.73 10.58
N ASP A 189 20.44 -6.59 9.26
CA ASP A 189 19.55 -7.02 8.17
C ASP A 189 19.22 -8.54 8.13
N ASP A 190 19.81 -9.35 9.03
CA ASP A 190 19.74 -10.81 8.99
C ASP A 190 18.36 -11.41 9.29
N GLU A 191 17.51 -10.76 10.09
CA GLU A 191 16.19 -11.30 10.43
C GLU A 191 15.12 -11.19 9.33
N LEU A 192 15.30 -10.28 8.36
CA LEU A 192 14.37 -10.18 7.21
C LEU A 192 14.62 -11.29 6.20
N SER A 193 15.87 -11.74 6.07
CA SER A 193 16.24 -12.86 5.20
C SER A 193 15.65 -14.19 5.67
N ASP A 194 15.46 -14.37 6.97
CA ASP A 194 14.93 -15.60 7.55
C ASP A 194 13.41 -15.75 7.34
N ILE A 195 12.66 -14.61 7.37
CA ILE A 195 11.22 -14.63 7.06
C ILE A 195 10.99 -14.90 5.58
N GLU A 196 11.82 -14.33 4.70
CA GLU A 196 11.75 -14.60 3.26
C GLU A 196 12.12 -16.05 2.93
N ARG A 197 13.08 -16.66 3.64
CA ARG A 197 13.44 -18.07 3.49
C ARG A 197 12.37 -19.05 3.97
N MET A 198 11.62 -18.71 5.03
CA MET A 198 10.51 -19.52 5.54
C MET A 198 9.30 -19.54 4.59
N MET A 199 9.18 -18.58 3.69
CA MET A 199 8.05 -18.50 2.75
C MET A 199 8.33 -19.13 1.36
N VAL A 200 9.56 -19.60 1.10
CA VAL A 200 9.99 -20.20 -0.17
C VAL A 200 10.23 -21.72 -0.04
N GLY A 201 9.98 -22.29 1.14
CA GLY A 201 10.11 -23.72 1.42
C GLY A 201 8.78 -24.50 1.29
#